data_6d03b59a5258db9cde0917b05206c103
#
_entry.id   6d03b59a5258db9cde0917b05206c103
#
_cell.length_a   1.000
_cell.length_b   1.000
_cell.length_c   1.000
_cell.angle_alpha   90.00
_cell.angle_beta   90.00
_cell.angle_gamma   90.00
#
_symmetry.space_group_name_H-M   'P 1'
#
loop_
_entity.id
_entity.type
_entity.pdbx_description
1 polymer ?
#
loop_
_entity_poly.entity_id
_entity_poly.type
_entity_poly.pdbx_seq_one_letter_code
_entity_poly.pdbx_strand_id
1 'polypeptide(L)'
;MLTVDFSRVSIRPGTRLLDLGCGAGRHAFEAARRGAHVVALDMDRAELAQVAAITAAMTEAGEIPAGASITAAIGDATRMPFADNSFDVVIAAEVMEHIPADQAAINEVTRVLRPGGVAAVTVPAWLPERICWLLSDDYHNVPGGHIRIFTRHELETKLTRAGLAVGGHHHAHALHSPYWWLKCAVGVHDDDHPAASAYHKLLVWDIMRRPAVTQLADRTLNPLIGKSLVVYATKPIATAAGPLPAAAEKVHAAA
;
A
#
# COMPACT_ATOMS: atom_id res chain seq x y z
N MET A 1 -3.91 -3.31 -11.75
CA MET A 1 -2.46 -3.65 -11.63
C MET A 1 -2.06 -3.61 -10.16
N LEU A 2 -1.24 -4.56 -9.68
CA LEU A 2 -0.84 -4.66 -8.27
C LEU A 2 0.45 -3.86 -8.03
N THR A 3 0.45 -3.03 -7.01
CA THR A 3 1.63 -2.25 -6.59
C THR A 3 2.46 -3.04 -5.58
N VAL A 4 1.79 -3.72 -4.65
CA VAL A 4 2.44 -4.57 -3.64
C VAL A 4 2.91 -5.88 -4.27
N ASP A 5 4.16 -6.25 -3.97
CA ASP A 5 4.68 -7.58 -4.31
C ASP A 5 4.21 -8.60 -3.27
N PHE A 6 3.26 -9.44 -3.66
CA PHE A 6 2.65 -10.46 -2.80
C PHE A 6 3.61 -11.60 -2.40
N SER A 7 4.79 -11.70 -3.00
CA SER A 7 5.83 -12.62 -2.53
C SER A 7 6.51 -12.16 -1.23
N ARG A 8 6.43 -10.85 -0.94
CA ARG A 8 6.99 -10.22 0.27
C ARG A 8 6.00 -10.14 1.43
N VAL A 9 4.73 -10.40 1.17
CA VAL A 9 3.67 -10.49 2.19
C VAL A 9 3.20 -11.93 2.25
N SER A 10 3.48 -12.63 3.33
CA SER A 10 3.22 -14.07 3.47
C SER A 10 1.71 -14.35 3.59
N ILE A 11 1.00 -14.41 2.46
CA ILE A 11 -0.42 -14.77 2.44
C ILE A 11 -0.55 -16.28 2.32
N ARG A 12 -1.28 -16.87 3.25
CA ARG A 12 -1.65 -18.29 3.31
C ARG A 12 -3.16 -18.41 3.53
N PRO A 13 -3.77 -19.56 3.24
CA PRO A 13 -5.17 -19.79 3.61
C PRO A 13 -5.43 -19.45 5.08
N GLY A 14 -6.45 -18.62 5.33
CA GLY A 14 -6.79 -18.13 6.67
C GLY A 14 -6.04 -16.88 7.13
N THR A 15 -5.09 -16.32 6.35
CA THR A 15 -4.46 -15.02 6.64
C THR A 15 -5.52 -13.92 6.76
N ARG A 16 -5.53 -13.16 7.83
CA ARG A 16 -6.39 -12.00 8.04
C ARG A 16 -5.71 -10.76 7.48
N LEU A 17 -6.25 -10.21 6.41
CA LEU A 17 -5.67 -9.05 5.72
C LEU A 17 -6.61 -7.86 5.78
N LEU A 18 -6.06 -6.69 6.08
CA LEU A 18 -6.72 -5.40 5.91
C LEU A 18 -6.17 -4.72 4.64
N ASP A 19 -7.05 -4.41 3.69
CA ASP A 19 -6.80 -3.51 2.57
C ASP A 19 -7.34 -2.13 2.95
N LEU A 20 -6.47 -1.24 3.41
CA LEU A 20 -6.79 0.08 3.93
C LEU A 20 -6.79 1.11 2.79
N GLY A 21 -7.92 1.83 2.61
CA GLY A 21 -8.13 2.67 1.44
C GLY A 21 -8.17 1.80 0.18
N CYS A 22 -9.05 0.80 0.19
CA CYS A 22 -9.03 -0.26 -0.81
C CYS A 22 -9.41 0.22 -2.22
N GLY A 23 -10.09 1.39 -2.35
CA GLY A 23 -10.65 1.86 -3.60
C GLY A 23 -11.43 0.74 -4.30
N ALA A 24 -11.18 0.53 -5.59
CA ALA A 24 -11.79 -0.54 -6.38
C ALA A 24 -11.33 -1.98 -6.02
N GLY A 25 -10.63 -2.21 -4.90
CA GLY A 25 -10.37 -3.53 -4.31
C GLY A 25 -9.27 -4.37 -4.95
N ARG A 26 -8.39 -3.80 -5.77
CA ARG A 26 -7.38 -4.58 -6.54
C ARG A 26 -6.49 -5.49 -5.68
N HIS A 27 -6.06 -5.03 -4.49
CA HIS A 27 -5.26 -5.82 -3.57
C HIS A 27 -6.11 -6.79 -2.76
N ALA A 28 -7.34 -6.38 -2.38
CA ALA A 28 -8.30 -7.25 -1.71
C ALA A 28 -8.62 -8.50 -2.54
N PHE A 29 -8.91 -8.32 -3.84
CA PHE A 29 -9.22 -9.44 -4.74
C PHE A 29 -8.04 -10.41 -4.88
N GLU A 30 -6.84 -9.90 -5.06
CA GLU A 30 -5.64 -10.76 -5.16
C GLU A 30 -5.36 -11.51 -3.87
N ALA A 31 -5.52 -10.85 -2.71
CA ALA A 31 -5.36 -11.49 -1.41
C ALA A 31 -6.38 -12.62 -1.19
N ALA A 32 -7.64 -12.39 -1.58
CA ALA A 32 -8.69 -13.40 -1.46
C ALA A 32 -8.44 -14.61 -2.39
N ARG A 33 -7.99 -14.39 -3.64
CA ARG A 33 -7.57 -15.48 -4.54
C ARG A 33 -6.48 -16.36 -3.92
N ARG A 34 -5.65 -15.80 -3.04
CA ARG A 34 -4.61 -16.53 -2.28
C ARG A 34 -5.10 -17.18 -1.00
N GLY A 35 -6.40 -17.10 -0.71
CA GLY A 35 -7.01 -17.74 0.45
C GLY A 35 -7.10 -16.89 1.70
N ALA A 36 -6.89 -15.57 1.62
CA ALA A 36 -7.01 -14.68 2.77
C ALA A 36 -8.48 -14.38 3.14
N HIS A 37 -8.70 -14.09 4.43
CA HIS A 37 -9.87 -13.36 4.90
C HIS A 37 -9.57 -11.87 4.85
N VAL A 38 -10.19 -11.15 3.93
CA VAL A 38 -9.90 -9.75 3.66
C VAL A 38 -10.98 -8.86 4.22
N VAL A 39 -10.56 -7.79 4.91
CA VAL A 39 -11.41 -6.62 5.14
C VAL A 39 -10.94 -5.52 4.19
N ALA A 40 -11.81 -5.09 3.29
CA ALA A 40 -11.60 -3.96 2.39
C ALA A 40 -12.21 -2.71 3.04
N LEU A 41 -11.39 -1.81 3.56
CA LEU A 41 -11.80 -0.61 4.28
C LEU A 41 -11.60 0.61 3.40
N ASP A 42 -12.64 1.42 3.25
CA ASP A 42 -12.59 2.71 2.56
C ASP A 42 -13.58 3.70 3.17
N MET A 43 -13.42 4.98 2.87
CA MET A 43 -14.40 6.01 3.21
C MET A 43 -15.46 6.17 2.11
N ASP A 44 -15.15 5.76 0.88
CA ASP A 44 -16.04 5.91 -0.28
C ASP A 44 -17.00 4.71 -0.38
N ARG A 45 -18.30 5.02 -0.18
CA ARG A 45 -19.38 4.02 -0.29
C ARG A 45 -19.55 3.48 -1.71
N ALA A 46 -19.25 4.29 -2.75
CA ALA A 46 -19.42 3.85 -4.12
C ALA A 46 -18.33 2.82 -4.49
N GLU A 47 -17.09 3.05 -4.08
CA GLU A 47 -16.00 2.09 -4.23
C GLU A 47 -16.31 0.77 -3.49
N LEU A 48 -16.78 0.85 -2.25
CA LEU A 48 -17.15 -0.33 -1.49
C LEU A 48 -18.33 -1.12 -2.09
N ALA A 49 -19.29 -0.43 -2.71
CA ALA A 49 -20.37 -1.10 -3.44
C ALA A 49 -19.84 -1.87 -4.67
N GLN A 50 -18.86 -1.31 -5.39
CA GLN A 50 -18.19 -2.01 -6.50
C GLN A 50 -17.40 -3.22 -5.99
N VAL A 51 -16.65 -3.06 -4.90
CA VAL A 51 -15.93 -4.19 -4.25
C VAL A 51 -16.89 -5.31 -3.90
N ALA A 52 -18.05 -5.00 -3.32
CA ALA A 52 -19.06 -6.01 -2.96
C ALA A 52 -19.63 -6.72 -4.20
N ALA A 53 -19.94 -5.97 -5.27
CA ALA A 53 -20.47 -6.53 -6.52
C ALA A 53 -19.44 -7.44 -7.21
N ILE A 54 -18.18 -7.01 -7.31
CA ILE A 54 -17.10 -7.80 -7.90
C ILE A 54 -16.83 -9.05 -7.04
N THR A 55 -16.84 -8.92 -5.71
CA THR A 55 -16.67 -10.05 -4.79
C THR A 55 -17.73 -11.12 -5.01
N ALA A 56 -19.02 -10.74 -5.20
CA ALA A 56 -20.09 -11.67 -5.49
C ALA A 56 -19.85 -12.41 -6.82
N ALA A 57 -19.48 -11.68 -7.89
CA ALA A 57 -19.18 -12.26 -9.18
C ALA A 57 -17.95 -13.21 -9.13
N MET A 58 -16.89 -12.85 -8.41
CA MET A 58 -15.72 -13.71 -8.21
C MET A 58 -16.06 -14.98 -7.43
N THR A 59 -16.95 -14.88 -6.45
CA THR A 59 -17.42 -16.04 -5.67
C THR A 59 -18.21 -16.99 -6.55
N GLU A 60 -19.15 -16.47 -7.37
CA GLU A 60 -19.93 -17.25 -8.33
C GLU A 60 -19.05 -17.91 -9.38
N ALA A 61 -18.00 -17.21 -9.85
CA ALA A 61 -17.02 -17.74 -10.80
C ALA A 61 -16.04 -18.76 -10.18
N GLY A 62 -16.08 -18.99 -8.85
CA GLY A 62 -15.14 -19.87 -8.16
C GLY A 62 -13.71 -19.34 -8.07
N GLU A 63 -13.50 -18.03 -8.25
CA GLU A 63 -12.19 -17.40 -8.15
C GLU A 63 -11.72 -17.21 -6.71
N ILE A 64 -12.65 -17.19 -5.75
CA ILE A 64 -12.35 -17.10 -4.30
C ILE A 64 -12.38 -18.52 -3.74
N PRO A 65 -11.24 -19.04 -3.24
CA PRO A 65 -11.17 -20.38 -2.66
C PRO A 65 -12.12 -20.56 -1.46
N ALA A 66 -12.57 -21.78 -1.26
CA ALA A 66 -13.36 -22.13 -0.07
C ALA A 66 -12.58 -21.75 1.22
N GLY A 67 -13.24 -21.05 2.14
CA GLY A 67 -12.61 -20.55 3.37
C GLY A 67 -11.95 -19.19 3.25
N ALA A 68 -11.87 -18.58 2.04
CA ALA A 68 -11.49 -17.18 1.88
C ALA A 68 -12.72 -16.27 1.82
N SER A 69 -12.54 -14.99 2.08
CA SER A 69 -13.64 -14.01 2.06
C SER A 69 -13.14 -12.59 1.84
N ILE A 70 -14.03 -11.73 1.30
CA ILE A 70 -13.83 -10.28 1.30
C ILE A 70 -15.05 -9.66 1.98
N THR A 71 -14.79 -8.81 2.97
CA THR A 71 -15.81 -8.00 3.65
C THR A 71 -15.51 -6.54 3.41
N ALA A 72 -16.44 -5.83 2.77
CA ALA A 72 -16.36 -4.38 2.61
C ALA A 72 -16.78 -3.67 3.91
N ALA A 73 -16.02 -2.69 4.35
CA ALA A 73 -16.26 -1.93 5.57
C ALA A 73 -16.00 -0.44 5.35
N ILE A 74 -16.86 0.42 5.88
CA ILE A 74 -16.64 1.86 5.91
C ILE A 74 -15.82 2.21 7.16
N GLY A 75 -14.80 3.05 7.00
CA GLY A 75 -14.06 3.55 8.14
C GLY A 75 -12.99 4.57 7.80
N ASP A 76 -12.56 5.29 8.84
CA ASP A 76 -11.48 6.27 8.78
C ASP A 76 -10.16 5.58 9.16
N ALA A 77 -9.14 5.76 8.33
CA ALA A 77 -7.79 5.23 8.55
C ALA A 77 -7.15 5.74 9.86
N THR A 78 -7.55 6.92 10.34
CA THR A 78 -7.01 7.53 11.57
C THR A 78 -7.69 7.00 12.84
N ARG A 79 -8.81 6.26 12.69
CA ARG A 79 -9.57 5.65 13.79
C ARG A 79 -10.31 4.41 13.30
N MET A 80 -9.59 3.32 13.11
CA MET A 80 -10.16 2.10 12.57
C MET A 80 -11.01 1.32 13.59
N PRO A 81 -12.20 0.80 13.20
CA PRO A 81 -13.13 0.11 14.12
C PRO A 81 -12.71 -1.35 14.38
N PHE A 82 -11.43 -1.60 14.54
CA PHE A 82 -10.88 -2.94 14.78
C PHE A 82 -10.14 -3.00 16.11
N ALA A 83 -10.15 -4.17 16.73
CA ALA A 83 -9.36 -4.42 17.93
C ALA A 83 -7.84 -4.41 17.62
N ASP A 84 -7.02 -4.22 18.64
CA ASP A 84 -5.58 -4.35 18.54
C ASP A 84 -5.19 -5.75 18.06
N ASN A 85 -4.13 -5.84 17.24
CA ASN A 85 -3.57 -7.13 16.80
C ASN A 85 -4.56 -8.01 16.01
N SER A 86 -5.47 -7.39 15.24
CA SER A 86 -6.54 -8.07 14.50
C SER A 86 -6.09 -8.69 13.18
N PHE A 87 -5.01 -8.19 12.58
CA PHE A 87 -4.59 -8.55 11.22
C PHE A 87 -3.17 -9.09 11.16
N ASP A 88 -2.97 -10.07 10.30
CA ASP A 88 -1.65 -10.62 9.95
C ASP A 88 -0.91 -9.72 8.98
N VAL A 89 -1.66 -9.11 8.06
CA VAL A 89 -1.17 -8.23 6.99
C VAL A 89 -2.05 -7.01 6.90
N VAL A 90 -1.43 -5.84 6.74
CA VAL A 90 -2.10 -4.58 6.38
C VAL A 90 -1.46 -4.06 5.10
N ILE A 91 -2.27 -3.81 4.08
CA ILE A 91 -1.88 -3.10 2.87
C ILE A 91 -2.52 -1.72 2.92
N ALA A 92 -1.74 -0.66 2.74
CA ALA A 92 -2.20 0.71 2.56
C ALA A 92 -1.57 1.24 1.28
N ALA A 93 -2.31 1.16 0.16
CA ALA A 93 -1.75 1.41 -1.15
C ALA A 93 -2.26 2.72 -1.75
N GLU A 94 -1.37 3.73 -1.86
CA GLU A 94 -1.67 5.08 -2.35
C GLU A 94 -2.76 5.74 -1.48
N VAL A 95 -2.52 5.81 -0.17
CA VAL A 95 -3.48 6.33 0.82
C VAL A 95 -2.89 7.45 1.66
N MET A 96 -1.64 7.30 2.12
CA MET A 96 -1.03 8.19 3.12
C MET A 96 -0.82 9.62 2.60
N GLU A 97 -0.66 9.79 1.30
CA GLU A 97 -0.54 11.08 0.61
C GLU A 97 -1.80 11.92 0.64
N HIS A 98 -2.95 11.31 0.91
CA HIS A 98 -4.26 11.98 0.99
C HIS A 98 -4.66 12.34 2.42
N ILE A 99 -4.03 11.74 3.44
CA ILE A 99 -4.44 11.89 4.84
C ILE A 99 -3.66 13.00 5.53
N PRO A 100 -4.28 14.12 5.97
CA PRO A 100 -3.59 15.18 6.71
C PRO A 100 -2.90 14.66 7.96
N ALA A 101 -3.55 13.79 8.74
CA ALA A 101 -3.05 13.16 9.95
C ALA A 101 -2.41 11.78 9.67
N ASP A 102 -1.50 11.70 8.69
CA ASP A 102 -0.87 10.46 8.22
C ASP A 102 -0.19 9.65 9.34
N GLN A 103 0.44 10.32 10.31
CA GLN A 103 1.05 9.63 11.45
C GLN A 103 -0.01 8.92 12.32
N ALA A 104 -1.21 9.49 12.47
CA ALA A 104 -2.29 8.83 13.19
C ALA A 104 -2.75 7.57 12.45
N ALA A 105 -2.89 7.64 11.12
CA ALA A 105 -3.22 6.47 10.30
C ALA A 105 -2.14 5.38 10.39
N ILE A 106 -0.86 5.75 10.34
CA ILE A 106 0.27 4.81 10.50
C ILE A 106 0.28 4.19 11.92
N ASN A 107 -0.05 4.95 12.95
CA ASN A 107 -0.18 4.43 14.31
C ASN A 107 -1.33 3.41 14.41
N GLU A 108 -2.45 3.67 13.76
CA GLU A 108 -3.58 2.74 13.69
C GLU A 108 -3.22 1.46 12.89
N VAL A 109 -2.49 1.58 11.76
CA VAL A 109 -1.92 0.42 11.06
C VAL A 109 -1.09 -0.44 12.01
N THR A 110 -0.22 0.19 12.80
CA THR A 110 0.60 -0.53 13.80
C THR A 110 -0.26 -1.15 14.90
N ARG A 111 -1.30 -0.45 15.37
CA ARG A 111 -2.19 -0.95 16.42
C ARG A 111 -2.92 -2.21 16.00
N VAL A 112 -3.54 -2.19 14.81
CA VAL A 112 -4.36 -3.31 14.34
C VAL A 112 -3.52 -4.49 13.82
N LEU A 113 -2.25 -4.27 13.47
CA LEU A 113 -1.32 -5.30 13.03
C LEU A 113 -0.87 -6.12 14.24
N ARG A 114 -0.89 -7.46 14.16
CA ARG A 114 -0.38 -8.34 15.22
C ARG A 114 1.15 -8.32 15.32
N PRO A 115 1.74 -8.65 16.45
CA PRO A 115 3.19 -8.91 16.53
C PRO A 115 3.61 -9.97 15.50
N GLY A 116 4.68 -9.68 14.75
CA GLY A 116 5.14 -10.51 13.62
C GLY A 116 4.35 -10.31 12.33
N GLY A 117 3.31 -9.48 12.33
CA GLY A 117 2.54 -9.12 11.13
C GLY A 117 3.30 -8.15 10.22
N VAL A 118 2.88 -8.07 8.96
CA VAL A 118 3.53 -7.28 7.90
C VAL A 118 2.61 -6.14 7.44
N ALA A 119 3.14 -4.92 7.42
CA ALA A 119 2.54 -3.79 6.73
C ALA A 119 3.23 -3.58 5.38
N ALA A 120 2.46 -3.39 4.31
CA ALA A 120 2.93 -2.92 3.02
C ALA A 120 2.29 -1.56 2.75
N VAL A 121 3.08 -0.49 2.79
CA VAL A 121 2.60 0.88 2.58
C VAL A 121 3.17 1.39 1.26
N THR A 122 2.29 1.87 0.38
CA THR A 122 2.72 2.48 -0.88
C THR A 122 2.30 3.94 -0.96
N VAL A 123 3.14 4.73 -1.59
CA VAL A 123 2.92 6.14 -1.88
C VAL A 123 3.47 6.47 -3.27
N PRO A 124 3.02 7.54 -3.94
CA PRO A 124 3.68 8.02 -5.14
C PRO A 124 5.17 8.25 -4.90
N ALA A 125 6.01 7.76 -5.81
CA ALA A 125 7.45 7.91 -5.69
C ALA A 125 7.86 9.37 -5.92
N TRP A 126 8.79 9.87 -5.11
CA TRP A 126 9.13 11.29 -5.03
C TRP A 126 9.46 11.93 -6.37
N LEU A 127 10.34 11.33 -7.16
CA LEU A 127 10.78 11.92 -8.43
C LEU A 127 9.66 11.97 -9.49
N PRO A 128 8.97 10.87 -9.82
CA PRO A 128 7.87 10.90 -10.77
C PRO A 128 6.76 11.88 -10.36
N GLU A 129 6.41 11.90 -9.09
CA GLU A 129 5.36 12.75 -8.56
C GLU A 129 5.77 14.23 -8.61
N ARG A 130 7.01 14.54 -8.25
CA ARG A 130 7.55 15.90 -8.32
C ARG A 130 7.53 16.46 -9.74
N ILE A 131 7.80 15.63 -10.74
CA ILE A 131 7.71 16.02 -12.15
C ILE A 131 6.26 16.34 -12.53
N CYS A 132 5.29 15.52 -12.13
CA CYS A 132 3.87 15.80 -12.37
C CYS A 132 3.46 17.16 -11.77
N TRP A 133 3.86 17.45 -10.53
CA TRP A 133 3.56 18.71 -9.84
C TRP A 133 4.24 19.92 -10.51
N LEU A 134 5.41 19.75 -11.10
CA LEU A 134 6.09 20.82 -11.86
C LEU A 134 5.46 21.07 -13.22
N LEU A 135 4.82 20.07 -13.83
CA LEU A 135 4.22 20.16 -15.15
C LEU A 135 2.77 20.66 -15.12
N SER A 136 2.04 20.40 -14.02
CA SER A 136 0.62 20.73 -13.96
C SER A 136 0.14 20.98 -12.54
N ASP A 137 -0.36 22.18 -12.28
CA ASP A 137 -1.04 22.51 -11.03
C ASP A 137 -2.39 21.78 -10.93
N ASP A 138 -3.08 21.56 -12.03
CA ASP A 138 -4.37 20.85 -12.08
C ASP A 138 -4.24 19.36 -11.72
N TYR A 139 -3.04 18.81 -11.72
CA TYR A 139 -2.78 17.41 -11.35
C TYR A 139 -2.99 17.15 -9.85
N HIS A 140 -2.61 18.08 -8.99
CA HIS A 140 -2.65 17.91 -7.55
C HIS A 140 -3.62 18.85 -6.82
N ASN A 141 -3.97 20.00 -7.42
CA ASN A 141 -4.92 20.96 -6.83
C ASN A 141 -6.39 20.59 -7.13
N VAL A 142 -6.76 19.34 -6.87
CA VAL A 142 -8.12 18.83 -7.05
C VAL A 142 -8.65 18.27 -5.73
N PRO A 143 -9.97 18.29 -5.50
CA PRO A 143 -10.56 17.63 -4.33
C PRO A 143 -10.15 16.16 -4.28
N GLY A 144 -9.58 15.72 -3.15
CA GLY A 144 -9.05 14.36 -3.01
C GLY A 144 -7.69 14.12 -3.67
N GLY A 145 -7.03 15.15 -4.20
CA GLY A 145 -5.68 15.06 -4.76
C GLY A 145 -4.60 14.81 -3.70
N HIS A 146 -3.37 14.61 -4.16
CA HIS A 146 -2.23 14.40 -3.28
C HIS A 146 -1.88 15.69 -2.55
N ILE A 147 -1.93 15.69 -1.23
CA ILE A 147 -1.61 16.87 -0.40
C ILE A 147 -0.13 16.95 -0.03
N ARG A 148 0.65 15.92 -0.34
CA ARG A 148 2.09 15.83 -0.08
C ARG A 148 2.79 14.82 -0.98
N ILE A 149 4.10 14.96 -1.09
CA ILE A 149 4.98 13.99 -1.74
C ILE A 149 5.92 13.43 -0.67
N PHE A 150 5.86 12.13 -0.44
CA PHE A 150 6.76 11.46 0.50
C PHE A 150 8.14 11.21 -0.10
N THR A 151 9.18 11.50 0.65
CA THR A 151 10.47 10.84 0.42
C THR A 151 10.45 9.47 1.08
N ARG A 152 11.30 8.54 0.57
CA ARG A 152 11.45 7.22 1.20
C ARG A 152 11.84 7.35 2.68
N HIS A 153 12.82 8.19 2.98
CA HIS A 153 13.30 8.39 4.34
C HIS A 153 12.20 8.91 5.29
N GLU A 154 11.36 9.80 4.82
CA GLU A 154 10.23 10.31 5.60
C GLU A 154 9.24 9.20 5.92
N LEU A 155 8.82 8.40 4.93
CA LEU A 155 7.89 7.29 5.15
C LEU A 155 8.48 6.24 6.09
N GLU A 156 9.74 5.83 5.87
CA GLU A 156 10.44 4.87 6.73
C GLU A 156 10.55 5.39 8.18
N THR A 157 10.83 6.69 8.35
CA THR A 157 10.90 7.33 9.67
C THR A 157 9.55 7.32 10.38
N LYS A 158 8.45 7.63 9.68
CA LYS A 158 7.10 7.61 10.24
C LYS A 158 6.69 6.19 10.66
N LEU A 159 6.97 5.18 9.84
CA LEU A 159 6.74 3.77 10.17
C LEU A 159 7.53 3.33 11.40
N THR A 160 8.81 3.72 11.48
CA THR A 160 9.67 3.40 12.62
C THR A 160 9.19 4.09 13.90
N ARG A 161 8.77 5.35 13.84
CA ARG A 161 8.18 6.09 14.98
C ARG A 161 6.90 5.43 15.49
N ALA A 162 6.13 4.78 14.64
CA ALA A 162 4.95 4.01 15.04
C ALA A 162 5.29 2.63 15.64
N GLY A 163 6.58 2.27 15.73
CA GLY A 163 7.03 1.00 16.30
C GLY A 163 7.15 -0.14 15.30
N LEU A 164 7.14 0.13 14.00
CA LEU A 164 7.37 -0.87 12.96
C LEU A 164 8.86 -0.97 12.60
N ALA A 165 9.35 -2.17 12.35
CA ALA A 165 10.68 -2.44 11.83
C ALA A 165 10.62 -2.49 10.29
N VAL A 166 11.27 -1.52 9.63
CA VAL A 166 11.34 -1.48 8.15
C VAL A 166 12.21 -2.63 7.64
N GLY A 167 11.65 -3.48 6.77
CA GLY A 167 12.30 -4.68 6.24
C GLY A 167 12.77 -4.55 4.79
N GLY A 168 12.41 -3.48 4.09
CA GLY A 168 12.83 -3.23 2.71
C GLY A 168 11.80 -2.44 1.90
N HIS A 169 12.19 -2.12 0.67
CA HIS A 169 11.35 -1.36 -0.26
C HIS A 169 11.59 -1.79 -1.71
N HIS A 170 10.73 -1.32 -2.61
CA HIS A 170 10.95 -1.33 -4.05
C HIS A 170 10.12 -0.22 -4.71
N HIS A 171 10.41 0.05 -5.98
CA HIS A 171 9.56 0.89 -6.83
C HIS A 171 8.80 0.03 -7.83
N ALA A 172 7.65 0.51 -8.27
CA ALA A 172 6.79 -0.19 -9.22
C ALA A 172 6.23 0.76 -10.29
N HIS A 173 5.85 0.19 -11.44
CA HIS A 173 5.10 0.88 -12.48
C HIS A 173 5.90 1.97 -13.20
N ALA A 174 7.14 1.70 -13.56
CA ALA A 174 8.00 2.66 -14.28
C ALA A 174 7.39 3.14 -15.59
N LEU A 175 6.73 2.26 -16.35
CA LEU A 175 6.09 2.62 -17.60
C LEU A 175 4.89 3.57 -17.43
N HIS A 176 4.37 3.74 -16.22
CA HIS A 176 3.29 4.68 -15.94
C HIS A 176 3.78 6.11 -15.73
N SER A 177 5.02 6.31 -15.31
CA SER A 177 5.57 7.65 -15.06
C SER A 177 5.59 8.53 -16.31
N PRO A 178 6.13 8.07 -17.48
CA PRO A 178 6.10 8.88 -18.70
C PRO A 178 4.67 9.16 -19.21
N TYR A 179 3.72 8.25 -18.97
CA TYR A 179 2.32 8.49 -19.29
C TYR A 179 1.76 9.67 -18.51
N TRP A 180 1.97 9.69 -17.18
CA TRP A 180 1.49 10.77 -16.33
C TRP A 180 2.21 12.09 -16.61
N TRP A 181 3.51 12.07 -16.91
CA TRP A 181 4.24 13.27 -17.34
C TRP A 181 3.67 13.85 -18.64
N LEU A 182 3.38 12.97 -19.61
CA LEU A 182 2.71 13.37 -20.85
C LEU A 182 1.33 13.98 -20.58
N LYS A 183 0.49 13.33 -19.76
CA LYS A 183 -0.83 13.85 -19.36
C LYS A 183 -0.71 15.22 -18.69
N CYS A 184 0.24 15.40 -17.78
CA CYS A 184 0.49 16.69 -17.14
C CYS A 184 0.96 17.77 -18.14
N ALA A 185 1.75 17.39 -19.14
CA ALA A 185 2.29 18.34 -20.13
C ALA A 185 1.26 18.78 -21.18
N VAL A 186 0.34 17.89 -21.56
CA VAL A 186 -0.66 18.19 -22.62
C VAL A 186 -2.03 18.60 -22.06
N GLY A 187 -2.25 18.43 -20.77
CA GLY A 187 -3.52 18.68 -20.08
C GLY A 187 -4.06 17.42 -19.40
N VAL A 188 -4.16 17.44 -18.07
CA VAL A 188 -4.55 16.26 -17.27
C VAL A 188 -5.94 15.75 -17.65
N HIS A 189 -6.84 16.66 -18.04
CA HIS A 189 -8.23 16.36 -18.41
C HIS A 189 -8.44 16.15 -19.92
N ASP A 190 -7.37 16.28 -20.74
CA ASP A 190 -7.44 16.01 -22.18
C ASP A 190 -7.20 14.51 -22.44
N ASP A 191 -8.29 13.74 -22.43
CA ASP A 191 -8.25 12.30 -22.71
C ASP A 191 -8.18 12.01 -24.22
N ASP A 192 -8.53 12.97 -25.07
CA ASP A 192 -8.56 12.81 -26.53
C ASP A 192 -7.21 13.17 -27.18
N HIS A 193 -6.23 13.65 -26.43
CA HIS A 193 -4.92 13.98 -26.97
C HIS A 193 -4.26 12.74 -27.62
N PRO A 194 -3.89 12.78 -28.91
CA PRO A 194 -3.47 11.59 -29.66
C PRO A 194 -2.31 10.83 -29.03
N ALA A 195 -1.29 11.57 -28.52
CA ALA A 195 -0.13 10.93 -27.89
C ALA A 195 -0.49 10.27 -26.54
N ALA A 196 -1.34 10.91 -25.71
CA ALA A 196 -1.80 10.34 -24.46
C ALA A 196 -2.66 9.09 -24.70
N SER A 197 -3.59 9.15 -25.66
CA SER A 197 -4.43 8.01 -26.07
C SER A 197 -3.59 6.85 -26.62
N ALA A 198 -2.57 7.12 -27.45
CA ALA A 198 -1.67 6.08 -27.96
C ALA A 198 -0.87 5.42 -26.85
N TYR A 199 -0.33 6.22 -25.90
CA TYR A 199 0.40 5.69 -24.76
C TYR A 199 -0.51 4.90 -23.82
N HIS A 200 -1.73 5.38 -23.57
CA HIS A 200 -2.73 4.65 -22.78
C HIS A 200 -3.02 3.27 -23.37
N LYS A 201 -3.19 3.17 -24.70
CA LYS A 201 -3.37 1.88 -25.38
C LYS A 201 -2.18 0.94 -25.16
N LEU A 202 -0.95 1.47 -25.16
CA LEU A 202 0.25 0.69 -24.82
C LEU A 202 0.18 0.13 -23.40
N LEU A 203 -0.20 0.97 -22.40
CA LEU A 203 -0.33 0.52 -21.01
C LEU A 203 -1.45 -0.53 -20.84
N VAL A 204 -2.59 -0.33 -21.50
CA VAL A 204 -3.68 -1.33 -21.51
C VAL A 204 -3.20 -2.65 -22.10
N TRP A 205 -2.48 -2.60 -23.23
CA TRP A 205 -1.90 -3.79 -23.85
C TRP A 205 -0.89 -4.48 -22.91
N ASP A 206 -0.02 -3.71 -22.23
CA ASP A 206 0.91 -4.24 -21.25
C ASP A 206 0.19 -4.95 -20.10
N ILE A 207 -0.82 -4.32 -19.50
CA ILE A 207 -1.61 -4.89 -18.39
C ILE A 207 -2.30 -6.18 -18.80
N MET A 208 -2.90 -6.21 -19.99
CA MET A 208 -3.70 -7.35 -20.48
C MET A 208 -2.84 -8.51 -20.97
N ARG A 209 -1.69 -8.24 -21.60
CA ARG A 209 -0.86 -9.26 -22.26
C ARG A 209 0.39 -9.61 -21.51
N ARG A 210 0.88 -8.71 -20.65
CA ARG A 210 2.11 -8.84 -19.85
C ARG A 210 3.31 -9.32 -20.68
N PRO A 211 3.63 -8.68 -21.81
CA PRO A 211 4.70 -9.15 -22.67
C PRO A 211 6.07 -9.05 -21.99
N ALA A 212 6.97 -9.98 -22.28
CA ALA A 212 8.27 -10.05 -21.61
C ALA A 212 9.10 -8.76 -21.77
N VAL A 213 8.98 -8.07 -22.90
CA VAL A 213 9.71 -6.84 -23.20
C VAL A 213 9.31 -5.70 -22.25
N THR A 214 8.02 -5.50 -22.01
CA THR A 214 7.55 -4.45 -21.08
C THR A 214 7.82 -4.82 -19.63
N GLN A 215 7.71 -6.10 -19.28
CA GLN A 215 8.08 -6.61 -17.95
C GLN A 215 9.57 -6.39 -17.65
N LEU A 216 10.44 -6.61 -18.65
CA LEU A 216 11.88 -6.35 -18.52
C LEU A 216 12.13 -4.83 -18.39
N ALA A 217 11.50 -4.03 -19.26
CA ALA A 217 11.62 -2.57 -19.21
C ALA A 217 11.16 -2.03 -17.85
N ASP A 218 10.01 -2.48 -17.34
CA ASP A 218 9.50 -2.07 -16.04
C ASP A 218 10.47 -2.43 -14.91
N ARG A 219 10.98 -3.67 -14.88
CA ARG A 219 11.98 -4.10 -13.89
C ARG A 219 13.26 -3.27 -13.90
N THR A 220 13.77 -2.93 -15.08
CA THR A 220 15.03 -2.17 -15.21
C THR A 220 14.85 -0.69 -14.89
N LEU A 221 13.70 -0.13 -15.19
CA LEU A 221 13.39 1.29 -14.98
C LEU A 221 12.77 1.60 -13.62
N ASN A 222 12.16 0.62 -12.96
CA ASN A 222 11.53 0.82 -11.65
C ASN A 222 12.42 1.52 -10.62
N PRO A 223 13.71 1.19 -10.46
CA PRO A 223 14.57 1.87 -9.48
C PRO A 223 14.75 3.37 -9.75
N LEU A 224 14.56 3.83 -10.99
CA LEU A 224 14.80 5.20 -11.43
C LEU A 224 13.53 6.02 -11.53
N ILE A 225 12.52 5.46 -12.19
CA ILE A 225 11.28 6.17 -12.54
C ILE A 225 10.00 5.40 -12.16
N GLY A 226 10.09 4.39 -11.29
CA GLY A 226 8.91 3.70 -10.79
C GLY A 226 7.92 4.68 -10.17
N LYS A 227 6.65 4.63 -10.63
CA LYS A 227 5.58 5.58 -10.23
C LYS A 227 5.27 5.50 -8.75
N SER A 228 5.34 4.30 -8.17
CA SER A 228 5.02 4.05 -6.76
C SER A 228 6.24 3.57 -5.98
N LEU A 229 6.41 4.07 -4.77
CA LEU A 229 7.33 3.54 -3.76
C LEU A 229 6.53 2.61 -2.84
N VAL A 230 7.03 1.41 -2.64
CA VAL A 230 6.48 0.41 -1.70
C VAL A 230 7.46 0.18 -0.57
N VAL A 231 7.02 0.33 0.67
CA VAL A 231 7.81 0.04 1.87
C VAL A 231 7.14 -1.09 2.65
N TYR A 232 7.93 -2.11 3.00
CA TYR A 232 7.51 -3.23 3.84
C TYR A 232 8.06 -3.06 5.24
N ALA A 233 7.20 -3.23 6.25
CA ALA A 233 7.59 -3.15 7.64
C ALA A 233 6.89 -4.23 8.45
N THR A 234 7.50 -4.68 9.54
CA THR A 234 6.95 -5.70 10.42
C THR A 234 6.73 -5.13 11.81
N LYS A 235 5.66 -5.55 12.48
CA LYS A 235 5.48 -5.26 13.90
C LYS A 235 6.37 -6.20 14.72
N PRO A 236 7.34 -5.70 15.48
CA PRO A 236 8.23 -6.54 16.27
C PRO A 236 7.45 -7.46 17.20
N ILE A 237 7.91 -8.69 17.35
CA ILE A 237 7.46 -9.58 18.43
C ILE A 237 8.15 -9.08 19.70
N ALA A 238 7.38 -8.71 20.71
CA ALA A 238 7.97 -8.37 22.00
C ALA A 238 8.73 -9.60 22.52
N THR A 239 10.05 -9.56 22.44
CA THR A 239 10.89 -10.51 23.17
C THR A 239 10.62 -10.22 24.64
N ALA A 240 10.15 -11.21 25.40
CA ALA A 240 10.08 -11.09 26.85
C ALA A 240 11.47 -10.63 27.33
N ALA A 241 11.54 -9.40 27.84
CA ALA A 241 12.76 -8.93 28.49
C ALA A 241 13.02 -9.91 29.65
N GLY A 242 14.05 -10.71 29.51
CA GLY A 242 14.53 -11.52 30.64
C GLY A 242 14.77 -10.57 31.82
N PRO A 243 14.58 -11.03 33.07
CA PRO A 243 14.82 -10.21 34.25
C PRO A 243 16.24 -9.65 34.16
N LEU A 244 16.36 -8.33 34.30
CA LEU A 244 17.66 -7.67 34.45
C LEU A 244 18.44 -8.42 35.53
N PRO A 245 19.72 -8.79 35.32
CA PRO A 245 20.52 -9.39 36.36
C PRO A 245 20.54 -8.41 37.54
N ALA A 246 20.11 -8.89 38.70
CA ALA A 246 20.13 -8.11 39.94
C ALA A 246 21.53 -7.53 40.12
N ALA A 247 21.61 -6.21 40.30
CA ALA A 247 22.85 -5.52 40.59
C ALA A 247 23.47 -6.18 41.84
N ALA A 248 24.65 -6.76 41.68
CA ALA A 248 25.42 -7.33 42.80
C ALA A 248 25.77 -6.19 43.76
N GLU A 249 25.11 -6.19 44.87
CA GLU A 249 25.40 -5.29 46.01
C GLU A 249 26.82 -5.59 46.49
N LYS A 250 27.77 -4.72 46.19
CA LYS A 250 29.11 -4.76 46.75
C LYS A 250 29.02 -4.40 48.21
N VAL A 251 28.96 -5.40 49.07
CA VAL A 251 29.19 -5.25 50.52
C VAL A 251 30.64 -4.82 50.70
N HIS A 252 30.86 -3.57 51.02
CA HIS A 252 32.12 -3.10 51.56
C HIS A 252 32.17 -3.50 53.04
N ALA A 253 32.91 -4.53 53.37
CA ALA A 253 33.34 -4.77 54.73
C ALA A 253 34.53 -3.85 55.01
N ALA A 254 34.34 -2.90 55.93
CA ALA A 254 35.40 -2.14 56.54
C ALA A 254 35.98 -2.97 57.69
N ALA A 255 37.28 -3.12 57.73
CA ALA A 255 38.11 -3.41 58.90
C ALA A 255 39.40 -2.56 58.77
#